data_8b6d172ac92e40bf9066210cdab8c071
#
_entry.id   8b6d172ac92e40bf9066210cdab8c071
#
_cell.length_a   1.000
_cell.length_b   1.000
_cell.length_c   1.000
_cell.angle_alpha   90.00
_cell.angle_beta   90.00
_cell.angle_gamma   90.00
#
_symmetry.space_group_name_H-M   'P 1'
#
loop_
_entity.id
_entity.type
_entity.pdbx_description
1 polymer ?
#
loop_
_entity_poly.entity_id
_entity_poly.type
_entity_poly.pdbx_seq_one_letter_code
_entity_poly.pdbx_strand_id
1 'polypeptide(L)'
;MYKRQVLTLLIFLKILNPAFIKSVSYLSFDLYQKIFAEERESEVVIIDIDEQSLGKFGQFPWNRTVFAKILDQLNTSNPKAIGFDIFFTEKDKQSPDEIIKSYNLIPSDVSELQNLKGPDDLFAEKLKESKSIIAVLGSNVPSHANYNRKAKARFLSKGGKPEEFTYAYPYSIGSLEKLEKNVQGLGSISFLDQLDGIIRSLPL
;
A
#
# COMPACT_ATOMS: atom_id res chain seq x y z
N MET A 1 -29.96 13.82 44.30
CA MET A 1 -28.60 13.58 44.78
C MET A 1 -27.83 12.59 43.85
N TYR A 2 -28.43 11.49 43.43
CA TYR A 2 -27.77 10.43 42.61
C TYR A 2 -27.38 10.82 41.19
N LYS A 3 -28.04 11.79 40.53
CA LYS A 3 -27.77 12.19 39.15
C LYS A 3 -26.32 12.65 38.93
N ARG A 4 -25.76 13.41 39.88
CA ARG A 4 -24.37 13.88 39.79
C ARG A 4 -23.36 12.74 39.94
N GLN A 5 -23.64 11.79 40.87
CA GLN A 5 -22.79 10.61 41.11
C GLN A 5 -22.75 9.70 39.89
N VAL A 6 -23.90 9.45 39.23
CA VAL A 6 -23.98 8.67 38.01
C VAL A 6 -23.20 9.35 36.89
N LEU A 7 -23.35 10.67 36.71
CA LEU A 7 -22.61 11.40 35.70
C LEU A 7 -21.08 11.34 35.92
N THR A 8 -20.65 11.52 37.17
CA THR A 8 -19.24 11.42 37.55
C THR A 8 -18.70 10.03 37.29
N LEU A 9 -19.45 8.98 37.61
CA LEU A 9 -19.07 7.60 37.32
C LEU A 9 -18.92 7.33 35.81
N LEU A 10 -19.88 7.83 35.03
CA LEU A 10 -19.82 7.69 33.55
C LEU A 10 -18.61 8.42 32.96
N ILE A 11 -18.29 9.62 33.43
CA ILE A 11 -17.10 10.37 33.01
C ILE A 11 -15.83 9.60 33.39
N PHE A 12 -15.78 9.09 34.64
CA PHE A 12 -14.63 8.33 35.12
C PHE A 12 -14.43 7.03 34.30
N LEU A 13 -15.49 6.29 34.00
CA LEU A 13 -15.46 5.12 33.12
C LEU A 13 -14.99 5.48 31.71
N LYS A 14 -15.41 6.62 31.18
CA LYS A 14 -14.95 7.10 29.87
C LYS A 14 -13.46 7.45 29.85
N ILE A 15 -12.97 8.09 30.94
CA ILE A 15 -11.54 8.44 31.08
C ILE A 15 -10.67 7.19 31.20
N LEU A 16 -11.07 6.20 31.99
CA LEU A 16 -10.37 4.93 32.13
C LEU A 16 -10.38 4.11 30.85
N ASN A 17 -11.37 4.36 29.98
CA ASN A 17 -11.53 3.71 28.68
C ASN A 17 -11.25 2.19 28.69
N PRO A 18 -11.90 1.42 29.61
CA PRO A 18 -11.66 -0.01 29.70
C PRO A 18 -12.06 -0.74 28.42
N ALA A 19 -11.44 -1.90 28.14
CA ALA A 19 -11.68 -2.67 26.93
C ALA A 19 -13.17 -2.94 26.64
N PHE A 20 -13.97 -3.15 27.69
CA PHE A 20 -15.43 -3.30 27.60
C PHE A 20 -16.11 -2.07 26.95
N ILE A 21 -15.76 -0.85 27.37
CA ILE A 21 -16.36 0.38 26.80
C ILE A 21 -15.94 0.55 25.34
N LYS A 22 -14.69 0.22 25.01
CA LYS A 22 -14.25 0.21 23.60
C LYS A 22 -15.05 -0.77 22.75
N SER A 23 -15.28 -1.98 23.25
CA SER A 23 -16.08 -2.99 22.54
C SER A 23 -17.52 -2.52 22.30
N VAL A 24 -18.17 -1.94 23.30
CA VAL A 24 -19.52 -1.36 23.14
C VAL A 24 -19.52 -0.20 22.15
N SER A 25 -18.50 0.65 22.19
CA SER A 25 -18.36 1.76 21.22
C SER A 25 -18.21 1.25 19.79
N TYR A 26 -17.39 0.22 19.58
CA TYR A 26 -17.21 -0.39 18.25
C TYR A 26 -18.51 -1.03 17.75
N LEU A 27 -19.19 -1.80 18.60
CA LEU A 27 -20.48 -2.40 18.24
C LEU A 27 -21.53 -1.33 17.88
N SER A 28 -21.59 -0.25 18.63
CA SER A 28 -22.49 0.87 18.35
C SER A 28 -22.16 1.57 17.04
N PHE A 29 -20.87 1.76 16.75
CA PHE A 29 -20.42 2.33 15.50
C PHE A 29 -20.77 1.43 14.31
N ASP A 30 -20.50 0.13 14.41
CA ASP A 30 -20.78 -0.84 13.35
C ASP A 30 -22.30 -0.94 13.08
N LEU A 31 -23.10 -0.91 14.14
CA LEU A 31 -24.56 -0.89 14.02
C LEU A 31 -25.04 0.40 13.33
N TYR A 32 -24.49 1.55 13.73
CA TYR A 32 -24.79 2.83 13.09
C TYR A 32 -24.45 2.81 11.60
N GLN A 33 -23.27 2.35 11.25
CA GLN A 33 -22.85 2.22 9.85
C GLN A 33 -23.79 1.29 9.05
N LYS A 34 -24.22 0.19 9.66
CA LYS A 34 -25.14 -0.75 8.99
C LYS A 34 -26.54 -0.16 8.75
N ILE A 35 -27.03 0.66 9.68
CA ILE A 35 -28.39 1.26 9.59
C ILE A 35 -28.39 2.47 8.67
N PHE A 36 -27.32 3.28 8.71
CA PHE A 36 -27.22 4.56 7.99
C PHE A 36 -26.20 4.50 6.84
N ALA A 37 -25.89 3.29 6.35
CA ALA A 37 -25.03 3.15 5.18
C ALA A 37 -25.69 3.86 3.99
N GLU A 38 -25.01 4.87 3.45
CA GLU A 38 -25.38 5.46 2.17
C GLU A 38 -24.73 4.63 1.06
N GLU A 39 -25.53 4.10 0.15
CA GLU A 39 -25.01 3.57 -1.11
C GLU A 39 -24.50 4.74 -1.95
N ARG A 40 -23.20 4.84 -2.09
CA ARG A 40 -22.57 5.81 -2.98
C ARG A 40 -22.06 5.07 -4.20
N GLU A 41 -22.39 5.58 -5.36
CA GLU A 41 -21.73 5.14 -6.59
C GLU A 41 -20.23 5.37 -6.44
N SER A 42 -19.45 4.32 -6.54
CA SER A 42 -18.00 4.41 -6.47
C SER A 42 -17.42 4.67 -7.85
N GLU A 43 -16.63 5.73 -7.99
CA GLU A 43 -15.82 5.97 -9.19
C GLU A 43 -14.57 5.05 -9.24
N VAL A 44 -14.42 4.17 -8.25
CA VAL A 44 -13.28 3.25 -8.12
C VAL A 44 -13.64 1.91 -8.72
N VAL A 45 -12.82 1.47 -9.66
CA VAL A 45 -12.89 0.12 -10.25
C VAL A 45 -11.78 -0.72 -9.63
N ILE A 46 -12.14 -1.87 -9.06
CA ILE A 46 -11.19 -2.82 -8.50
C ILE A 46 -10.87 -3.85 -9.58
N ILE A 47 -9.57 -4.05 -9.85
CA ILE A 47 -9.06 -5.10 -10.73
C ILE A 47 -8.40 -6.13 -9.86
N ASP A 48 -9.01 -7.30 -9.77
CA ASP A 48 -8.57 -8.39 -8.93
C ASP A 48 -7.69 -9.39 -9.70
N ILE A 49 -6.75 -10.01 -8.99
CA ILE A 49 -5.96 -11.14 -9.47
C ILE A 49 -6.68 -12.42 -9.03
N ASP A 50 -7.64 -12.84 -9.84
CA ASP A 50 -8.53 -13.96 -9.58
C ASP A 50 -7.96 -15.30 -10.11
N GLU A 51 -8.68 -16.39 -9.82
CA GLU A 51 -8.33 -17.75 -10.26
C GLU A 51 -8.24 -17.89 -11.79
N GLN A 52 -9.02 -17.12 -12.56
CA GLN A 52 -8.94 -17.14 -14.02
C GLN A 52 -7.65 -16.51 -14.50
N SER A 53 -7.26 -15.43 -13.87
CA SER A 53 -6.00 -14.73 -14.13
C SER A 53 -4.81 -15.63 -13.78
N LEU A 54 -4.86 -16.32 -12.63
CA LEU A 54 -3.85 -17.29 -12.22
C LEU A 54 -3.76 -18.47 -13.20
N GLY A 55 -4.89 -18.97 -13.69
CA GLY A 55 -4.93 -20.02 -14.71
C GLY A 55 -4.30 -19.59 -16.05
N LYS A 56 -4.42 -18.31 -16.41
CA LYS A 56 -3.92 -17.76 -17.68
C LYS A 56 -2.46 -17.35 -17.63
N PHE A 57 -2.02 -16.71 -16.55
CA PHE A 57 -0.68 -16.11 -16.42
C PHE A 57 0.25 -16.90 -15.50
N GLY A 58 -0.26 -17.98 -14.86
CA GLY A 58 0.48 -18.75 -13.87
C GLY A 58 0.34 -18.19 -12.46
N GLN A 59 1.01 -18.86 -11.52
CA GLN A 59 0.99 -18.49 -10.11
C GLN A 59 1.63 -17.12 -9.88
N PHE A 60 1.03 -16.35 -8.97
CA PHE A 60 1.61 -15.09 -8.50
C PHE A 60 2.83 -15.37 -7.59
N PRO A 61 3.89 -14.53 -7.60
CA PRO A 61 4.03 -13.24 -8.27
C PRO A 61 4.41 -13.34 -9.76
N TRP A 62 3.69 -12.56 -10.59
CA TRP A 62 3.95 -12.51 -12.02
C TRP A 62 5.16 -11.68 -12.39
N ASN A 63 5.72 -11.97 -13.57
CA ASN A 63 6.75 -11.17 -14.18
C ASN A 63 6.31 -9.72 -14.39
N ARG A 64 7.22 -8.75 -14.21
CA ARG A 64 6.94 -7.32 -14.35
C ARG A 64 6.45 -6.92 -15.74
N THR A 65 6.77 -7.71 -16.78
CA THR A 65 6.25 -7.46 -18.13
C THR A 65 4.73 -7.63 -18.21
N VAL A 66 4.15 -8.49 -17.38
CA VAL A 66 2.68 -8.64 -17.29
C VAL A 66 2.06 -7.35 -16.75
N PHE A 67 2.63 -6.79 -15.67
CA PHE A 67 2.16 -5.51 -15.11
C PHE A 67 2.38 -4.33 -16.07
N ALA A 68 3.46 -4.34 -16.84
CA ALA A 68 3.70 -3.34 -17.89
C ALA A 68 2.57 -3.38 -18.95
N LYS A 69 2.17 -4.56 -19.39
CA LYS A 69 1.06 -4.76 -20.34
C LYS A 69 -0.29 -4.35 -19.74
N ILE A 70 -0.53 -4.65 -18.46
CA ILE A 70 -1.73 -4.22 -17.75
C ILE A 70 -1.81 -2.69 -17.72
N LEU A 71 -0.68 -2.00 -17.41
CA LEU A 71 -0.62 -0.54 -17.44
C LEU A 71 -0.91 0.03 -18.82
N ASP A 72 -0.34 -0.54 -19.88
CA ASP A 72 -0.62 -0.11 -21.24
C ASP A 72 -2.13 -0.19 -21.54
N GLN A 73 -2.76 -1.31 -21.18
CA GLN A 73 -4.19 -1.48 -21.38
C GLN A 73 -5.04 -0.51 -20.57
N LEU A 74 -4.69 -0.29 -19.28
CA LEU A 74 -5.41 0.64 -18.42
C LEU A 74 -5.27 2.09 -18.90
N ASN A 75 -4.09 2.48 -19.37
CA ASN A 75 -3.85 3.82 -19.89
C ASN A 75 -4.71 4.17 -21.10
N THR A 76 -5.18 3.18 -21.88
CA THR A 76 -6.11 3.42 -23.00
C THR A 76 -7.45 4.03 -22.54
N SER A 77 -7.86 3.72 -21.31
CA SER A 77 -9.09 4.26 -20.69
C SER A 77 -8.87 5.61 -19.99
N ASN A 78 -7.64 6.16 -20.02
CA ASN A 78 -7.26 7.44 -19.41
C ASN A 78 -7.77 7.61 -17.96
N PRO A 79 -7.46 6.69 -17.02
CA PRO A 79 -7.91 6.79 -15.65
C PRO A 79 -7.33 8.02 -14.95
N LYS A 80 -8.02 8.53 -13.91
CA LYS A 80 -7.53 9.63 -13.08
C LYS A 80 -6.29 9.23 -12.29
N ALA A 81 -6.25 7.98 -11.81
CA ALA A 81 -5.12 7.36 -11.12
C ALA A 81 -5.21 5.83 -11.20
N ILE A 82 -4.09 5.14 -11.08
CA ILE A 82 -4.00 3.68 -11.00
C ILE A 82 -3.24 3.35 -9.71
N GLY A 83 -3.90 2.70 -8.75
CA GLY A 83 -3.29 2.27 -7.49
C GLY A 83 -2.90 0.80 -7.54
N PHE A 84 -1.67 0.48 -7.14
CA PHE A 84 -1.22 -0.89 -6.93
C PHE A 84 -1.17 -1.19 -5.44
N ASP A 85 -2.02 -2.10 -4.98
CA ASP A 85 -1.95 -2.69 -3.64
C ASP A 85 -1.05 -3.93 -3.67
N ILE A 86 0.16 -3.74 -4.19
CA ILE A 86 1.16 -4.78 -4.40
C ILE A 86 2.53 -4.22 -4.05
N PHE A 87 3.34 -5.01 -3.34
CA PHE A 87 4.75 -4.72 -3.08
C PHE A 87 5.65 -5.42 -4.10
N PHE A 88 6.45 -4.64 -4.79
CA PHE A 88 7.47 -5.12 -5.71
C PHE A 88 8.86 -5.01 -5.06
N THR A 89 9.06 -5.75 -3.96
CA THR A 89 10.22 -5.61 -3.06
C THR A 89 11.51 -6.16 -3.64
N GLU A 90 11.41 -7.17 -4.50
CA GLU A 90 12.55 -7.88 -5.08
C GLU A 90 12.61 -7.65 -6.59
N LYS A 91 13.83 -7.79 -7.14
CA LYS A 91 14.02 -7.78 -8.58
C LYS A 91 13.24 -8.92 -9.24
N ASP A 92 12.81 -8.69 -10.47
CA ASP A 92 12.18 -9.73 -11.26
C ASP A 92 13.18 -10.86 -11.53
N LYS A 93 12.78 -12.11 -11.26
CA LYS A 93 13.63 -13.29 -11.45
C LYS A 93 14.06 -13.51 -12.90
N GLN A 94 13.36 -12.91 -13.86
CA GLN A 94 13.72 -12.93 -15.27
C GLN A 94 14.54 -11.69 -15.68
N SER A 95 14.98 -10.86 -14.73
CA SER A 95 15.94 -9.81 -15.02
C SER A 95 17.29 -10.43 -15.47
N PRO A 96 17.98 -9.84 -16.46
CA PRO A 96 19.22 -10.39 -16.99
C PRO A 96 20.26 -10.73 -15.91
N ASP A 97 20.45 -9.85 -14.95
CA ASP A 97 21.39 -10.05 -13.85
C ASP A 97 20.98 -11.22 -12.91
N GLU A 98 19.68 -11.41 -12.66
CA GLU A 98 19.19 -12.53 -11.86
C GLU A 98 19.32 -13.87 -12.61
N ILE A 99 19.11 -13.87 -13.92
CA ILE A 99 19.33 -15.06 -14.77
C ILE A 99 20.82 -15.45 -14.75
N ILE A 100 21.71 -14.50 -15.01
CA ILE A 100 23.17 -14.72 -14.99
C ILE A 100 23.61 -15.31 -13.65
N LYS A 101 23.13 -14.74 -12.55
CA LYS A 101 23.42 -15.20 -11.22
C LYS A 101 22.87 -16.61 -10.93
N SER A 102 21.62 -16.87 -11.32
CA SER A 102 20.94 -18.15 -11.02
C SER A 102 21.58 -19.34 -11.75
N TYR A 103 22.07 -19.11 -12.97
CA TYR A 103 22.70 -20.15 -13.81
C TYR A 103 24.22 -20.13 -13.75
N ASN A 104 24.84 -19.25 -12.93
CA ASN A 104 26.30 -19.08 -12.82
C ASN A 104 26.96 -18.86 -14.19
N LEU A 105 26.32 -18.07 -15.06
CA LEU A 105 26.82 -17.81 -16.41
C LEU A 105 28.08 -16.94 -16.36
N ILE A 106 29.03 -17.24 -17.25
CA ILE A 106 30.28 -16.48 -17.33
C ILE A 106 30.03 -15.17 -18.08
N PRO A 107 30.51 -14.01 -17.56
CA PRO A 107 30.25 -12.70 -18.18
C PRO A 107 30.63 -12.57 -19.67
N SER A 108 31.66 -13.30 -20.11
CA SER A 108 32.09 -13.33 -21.52
C SER A 108 31.04 -13.87 -22.49
N ASP A 109 30.19 -14.78 -22.01
CA ASP A 109 29.23 -15.51 -22.84
C ASP A 109 27.84 -14.85 -22.86
N VAL A 110 27.67 -13.78 -22.07
CA VAL A 110 26.34 -13.16 -21.80
C VAL A 110 26.29 -11.66 -22.07
N SER A 111 27.25 -11.13 -22.82
CA SER A 111 27.31 -9.71 -23.14
C SER A 111 26.01 -9.16 -23.76
N GLU A 112 25.38 -9.96 -24.63
CA GLU A 112 24.11 -9.62 -25.26
C GLU A 112 22.98 -9.63 -24.23
N LEU A 113 22.95 -10.61 -23.32
CA LEU A 113 21.95 -10.71 -22.25
C LEU A 113 22.04 -9.52 -21.29
N GLN A 114 23.25 -9.08 -20.94
CA GLN A 114 23.45 -7.91 -20.07
C GLN A 114 22.92 -6.60 -20.67
N ASN A 115 22.89 -6.50 -21.99
CA ASN A 115 22.38 -5.34 -22.70
C ASN A 115 20.85 -5.36 -22.88
N LEU A 116 20.19 -6.46 -22.54
CA LEU A 116 18.74 -6.54 -22.62
C LEU A 116 18.10 -5.71 -21.50
N LYS A 117 17.03 -5.03 -21.86
CA LYS A 117 16.20 -4.31 -20.93
C LYS A 117 15.44 -5.30 -20.06
N GLY A 118 15.67 -5.25 -18.77
CA GLY A 118 15.01 -6.14 -17.81
C GLY A 118 13.52 -5.83 -17.62
N PRO A 119 12.74 -6.80 -17.12
CA PRO A 119 11.33 -6.62 -16.81
C PRO A 119 11.04 -5.43 -15.87
N ASP A 120 11.89 -5.22 -14.87
CA ASP A 120 11.77 -4.08 -13.94
C ASP A 120 11.96 -2.74 -14.66
N ASP A 121 12.84 -2.68 -15.68
CA ASP A 121 13.05 -1.47 -16.47
C ASP A 121 11.84 -1.15 -17.34
N LEU A 122 11.31 -2.17 -18.01
CA LEU A 122 10.10 -2.04 -18.82
C LEU A 122 8.92 -1.56 -17.98
N PHE A 123 8.73 -2.14 -16.80
CA PHE A 123 7.65 -1.75 -15.90
C PHE A 123 7.87 -0.32 -15.36
N ALA A 124 9.10 0.04 -14.98
CA ALA A 124 9.42 1.38 -14.52
C ALA A 124 9.09 2.46 -15.56
N GLU A 125 9.33 2.19 -16.84
CA GLU A 125 8.96 3.10 -17.94
C GLU A 125 7.46 3.27 -18.04
N LYS A 126 6.70 2.17 -17.98
CA LYS A 126 5.24 2.24 -18.01
C LYS A 126 4.65 2.95 -16.81
N LEU A 127 5.26 2.79 -15.64
CA LEU A 127 4.90 3.56 -14.44
C LEU A 127 5.13 5.07 -14.64
N LYS A 128 6.22 5.45 -15.30
CA LYS A 128 6.51 6.86 -15.61
C LYS A 128 5.52 7.49 -16.58
N GLU A 129 5.00 6.69 -17.52
CA GLU A 129 4.02 7.11 -18.52
C GLU A 129 2.59 7.15 -17.97
N SER A 130 2.35 6.58 -16.79
CA SER A 130 1.03 6.42 -16.18
C SER A 130 0.85 7.31 -14.95
N LYS A 131 -0.41 7.55 -14.56
CA LYS A 131 -0.76 8.20 -13.29
C LYS A 131 -0.79 7.15 -12.17
N SER A 132 0.31 6.43 -11.98
CA SER A 132 0.39 5.30 -11.05
C SER A 132 0.82 5.71 -9.65
N ILE A 133 0.28 5.00 -8.68
CA ILE A 133 0.59 5.07 -7.25
C ILE A 133 0.88 3.65 -6.79
N ILE A 134 1.98 3.44 -6.09
CA ILE A 134 2.31 2.14 -5.50
C ILE A 134 2.29 2.18 -3.98
N ALA A 135 2.03 1.02 -3.38
CA ALA A 135 1.87 0.88 -1.94
C ALA A 135 3.18 1.04 -1.17
N VAL A 136 3.07 1.66 0.00
CA VAL A 136 4.11 1.72 1.04
C VAL A 136 3.48 1.39 2.38
N LEU A 137 4.12 0.53 3.16
CA LEU A 137 3.71 0.15 4.51
C LEU A 137 4.71 0.71 5.53
N GLY A 138 4.21 1.39 6.56
CA GLY A 138 5.00 1.74 7.74
C GLY A 138 5.35 0.49 8.55
N SER A 139 6.56 0.40 9.09
CA SER A 139 7.04 -0.75 9.84
C SER A 139 7.81 -0.34 11.09
N ASN A 140 7.63 -1.11 12.15
CA ASN A 140 8.43 -1.00 13.37
C ASN A 140 9.69 -1.87 13.32
N VAL A 141 9.81 -2.71 12.29
CA VAL A 141 10.95 -3.63 12.10
C VAL A 141 11.75 -3.20 10.88
N PRO A 142 13.10 -3.21 10.96
CA PRO A 142 13.95 -2.93 9.79
C PRO A 142 13.66 -3.92 8.66
N SER A 143 13.60 -3.43 7.43
CA SER A 143 13.48 -4.25 6.22
C SER A 143 14.75 -4.14 5.39
N HIS A 144 15.13 -5.21 4.69
CA HIS A 144 16.26 -5.21 3.76
C HIS A 144 16.07 -4.23 2.58
N ALA A 145 14.83 -3.87 2.28
CA ALA A 145 14.49 -2.86 1.26
C ALA A 145 14.41 -1.43 1.82
N ASN A 146 15.06 -1.17 2.97
CA ASN A 146 15.09 0.15 3.59
C ASN A 146 16.03 1.08 2.84
N TYR A 147 15.45 1.97 2.05
CA TYR A 147 16.12 3.18 1.64
C TYR A 147 15.31 4.40 2.12
N ASN A 148 15.95 5.55 2.20
CA ASN A 148 15.31 6.77 2.68
C ASN A 148 14.29 7.26 1.61
N ARG A 149 13.04 6.82 1.74
CA ARG A 149 11.95 7.20 0.85
C ARG A 149 11.60 8.67 1.06
N LYS A 150 11.54 9.40 -0.04
CA LYS A 150 11.05 10.78 -0.02
C LYS A 150 9.57 10.79 -0.36
N ALA A 151 8.78 11.49 0.44
CA ALA A 151 7.39 11.74 0.11
C ALA A 151 7.29 12.42 -1.25
N LYS A 152 6.40 11.92 -2.12
CA LYS A 152 6.14 12.51 -3.43
C LYS A 152 5.04 13.56 -3.39
N ALA A 153 4.30 13.65 -2.28
CA ALA A 153 3.28 14.67 -2.05
C ALA A 153 3.88 15.89 -1.33
N ARG A 154 3.36 17.06 -1.64
CA ARG A 154 3.65 18.28 -0.87
C ARG A 154 2.59 18.41 0.21
N PHE A 155 3.03 18.48 1.45
CA PHE A 155 2.16 18.68 2.60
C PHE A 155 2.23 20.15 3.02
N LEU A 156 1.05 20.74 3.22
CA LEU A 156 0.92 22.05 3.85
C LEU A 156 0.40 21.83 5.26
N SER A 157 1.20 22.10 6.27
CA SER A 157 0.75 22.08 7.66
C SER A 157 0.33 23.48 8.10
N LYS A 158 -0.85 23.58 8.72
CA LYS A 158 -1.38 24.83 9.29
C LYS A 158 -1.79 24.57 10.73
N GLY A 159 -1.21 25.31 11.67
CA GLY A 159 -1.63 25.30 13.06
C GLY A 159 -0.96 24.28 13.98
N GLY A 160 0.05 23.55 13.52
CA GLY A 160 0.80 22.59 14.36
C GLY A 160 1.75 21.73 13.55
N LYS A 161 2.48 20.85 14.22
CA LYS A 161 3.33 19.85 13.59
C LYS A 161 2.53 18.55 13.46
N PRO A 162 2.26 18.05 12.26
CA PRO A 162 1.50 16.80 12.07
C PRO A 162 2.09 15.62 12.84
N GLU A 163 3.43 15.60 12.99
CA GLU A 163 4.18 14.53 13.67
C GLU A 163 3.80 14.37 15.16
N GLU A 164 3.22 15.41 15.77
CA GLU A 164 2.76 15.37 17.16
C GLU A 164 1.41 14.64 17.31
N PHE A 165 0.68 14.46 16.22
CA PHE A 165 -0.68 13.91 16.20
C PHE A 165 -0.82 12.62 15.38
N THR A 166 0.23 12.23 14.65
CA THR A 166 0.23 11.05 13.79
C THR A 166 1.17 9.99 14.35
N TYR A 167 0.87 8.72 14.05
CA TYR A 167 1.78 7.63 14.39
C TYR A 167 2.97 7.63 13.44
N ALA A 168 4.18 7.70 13.99
CA ALA A 168 5.42 7.67 13.22
C ALA A 168 6.00 6.25 13.18
N TYR A 169 6.16 5.70 12.00
CA TYR A 169 6.87 4.45 11.81
C TYR A 169 8.37 4.72 11.57
N PRO A 170 9.28 4.05 12.33
CA PRO A 170 10.71 4.24 12.16
C PRO A 170 11.25 3.69 10.83
N TYR A 171 10.54 2.74 10.22
CA TYR A 171 10.90 2.11 8.97
C TYR A 171 9.71 2.06 8.01
N SER A 172 9.99 1.74 6.75
CA SER A 172 8.94 1.53 5.73
C SER A 172 9.30 0.38 4.81
N ILE A 173 8.30 -0.38 4.42
CA ILE A 173 8.39 -1.43 3.40
C ILE A 173 7.72 -0.90 2.14
N GLY A 174 8.33 -1.10 1.00
CA GLY A 174 7.78 -0.66 -0.29
C GLY A 174 8.44 -1.40 -1.44
N SER A 175 8.25 -0.89 -2.61
CA SER A 175 8.78 -1.49 -3.83
C SER A 175 10.26 -1.14 -4.08
N LEU A 176 10.84 -1.70 -5.13
CA LEU A 176 12.18 -1.34 -5.59
C LEU A 176 12.30 0.16 -5.82
N GLU A 177 13.42 0.75 -5.43
CA GLU A 177 13.70 2.18 -5.58
C GLU A 177 13.50 2.66 -7.02
N LYS A 178 13.91 1.82 -8.01
CA LYS A 178 13.72 2.10 -9.43
C LYS A 178 12.24 2.30 -9.79
N LEU A 179 11.35 1.48 -9.28
CA LEU A 179 9.92 1.57 -9.52
C LEU A 179 9.33 2.79 -8.81
N GLU A 180 9.67 2.96 -7.52
CA GLU A 180 9.19 4.09 -6.72
C GLU A 180 9.61 5.45 -7.29
N LYS A 181 10.79 5.56 -7.90
CA LYS A 181 11.22 6.80 -8.57
C LYS A 181 10.35 7.16 -9.79
N ASN A 182 9.80 6.17 -10.45
CA ASN A 182 9.06 6.34 -11.70
C ASN A 182 7.54 6.44 -11.54
N VAL A 183 6.98 6.22 -10.35
CA VAL A 183 5.55 6.43 -10.10
C VAL A 183 5.24 7.88 -9.77
N GLN A 184 3.99 8.29 -9.96
CA GLN A 184 3.50 9.62 -9.63
C GLN A 184 3.38 9.83 -8.11
N GLY A 185 2.99 8.79 -7.37
CA GLY A 185 2.78 8.84 -5.93
C GLY A 185 3.11 7.56 -5.20
N LEU A 186 3.25 7.68 -3.87
CA LEU A 186 3.33 6.57 -2.94
C LEU A 186 2.10 6.63 -2.04
N GLY A 187 1.35 5.53 -1.95
CA GLY A 187 0.16 5.40 -1.12
C GLY A 187 0.46 4.61 0.15
N SER A 188 0.20 5.18 1.32
CA SER A 188 0.31 4.41 2.56
C SER A 188 -0.86 3.44 2.67
N ILE A 189 -0.55 2.18 2.93
CA ILE A 189 -1.51 1.14 3.30
C ILE A 189 -1.38 0.75 4.77
N SER A 190 -0.69 1.59 5.55
CA SER A 190 -0.54 1.39 7.00
C SER A 190 -1.86 1.70 7.69
N PHE A 191 -2.27 0.83 8.58
CA PHE A 191 -3.40 1.06 9.48
C PHE A 191 -3.01 0.61 10.88
N LEU A 192 -3.64 1.21 11.87
CA LEU A 192 -3.45 0.81 13.26
C LEU A 192 -4.33 -0.40 13.54
N ASP A 193 -3.72 -1.47 14.03
CA ASP A 193 -4.45 -2.67 14.44
C ASP A 193 -5.47 -2.30 15.52
N GLN A 194 -6.72 -2.64 15.27
CA GLN A 194 -7.76 -2.59 16.29
C GLN A 194 -7.91 -3.96 16.96
N LEU A 195 -8.34 -3.96 18.21
CA LEU A 195 -8.40 -5.16 19.06
C LEU A 195 -9.17 -6.35 18.44
N ASP A 196 -10.07 -6.08 17.51
CA ASP A 196 -10.92 -7.06 16.84
C ASP A 196 -10.56 -7.28 15.36
N GLY A 197 -9.47 -6.68 14.87
CA GLY A 197 -9.01 -6.81 13.49
C GLY A 197 -9.85 -6.08 12.45
N ILE A 198 -10.87 -5.30 12.86
CA ILE A 198 -11.71 -4.54 11.94
C ILE A 198 -11.17 -3.12 11.83
N ILE A 199 -10.85 -2.70 10.60
CA ILE A 199 -10.35 -1.35 10.33
C ILE A 199 -11.53 -0.38 10.28
N ARG A 200 -11.61 0.57 11.22
CA ARG A 200 -12.66 1.61 11.30
C ARG A 200 -12.13 3.01 11.04
N SER A 201 -10.83 3.18 11.03
CA SER A 201 -10.18 4.46 10.78
C SER A 201 -8.86 4.26 10.07
N LEU A 202 -8.53 5.19 9.19
CA LEU A 202 -7.22 5.26 8.54
C LEU A 202 -6.45 6.43 9.13
N PRO A 203 -5.15 6.28 9.43
CA PRO A 203 -4.31 7.42 9.76
C PRO A 203 -4.18 8.29 8.50
N LEU A 204 -4.43 9.58 8.65
CA LEU A 204 -4.28 10.58 7.58
C LEU A 204 -2.88 11.14 7.59
#